data_58e69e91d8a2fc46d38a9df30ff8a0ef
#
_entry.id   58e69e91d8a2fc46d38a9df30ff8a0ef
#
_cell.length_a   1.000
_cell.length_b   1.000
_cell.length_c   1.000
_cell.angle_alpha   90.00
_cell.angle_beta   90.00
_cell.angle_gamma   90.00
#
_symmetry.space_group_name_H-M   'P 1'
#
loop_
_entity.id
_entity.type
_entity.pdbx_description
1 polymer ?
#
loop_
_entity_poly.entity_id
_entity_poly.type
_entity_poly.pdbx_seq_one_letter_code
_entity_poly.pdbx_strand_id
1 'polypeptide(L)'
;MLKKLVMAALLASLSLPAAAERIRDLVTVQGVRDNALIGYGLVVGLDGSGDQTMQTPFTTQSLSNMLSQLGITVPPGTNMQLKNVAAVMVTARLPPFSRVGQNIDVVVSSMGNAKSLRGGTLLMTPLKGVDNQVYALAQGNVLVGGAGAAAGGSSVQVNQLAGGRISNGATIERELPTTFGQGGELNLQLNDEDFTLAQQISDAINRQRGYGTATPLDARTIKVLVPPGNSSQVRFLAEIQNISVRVGAIDAKVIINSRTGSVVMNRDVVLDSCAVAQGNLSVVVDRQNSVSQPDTPFGGGQTVVTPNTQISLQQQGGSLQKVNASANLNNVVRALNALGRRRST
;
A
#
# COMPACT_ATOMS: atom_id res chain seq x y z
N MET A 1 11.83 18.83 -52.01
CA MET A 1 12.35 18.50 -50.67
C MET A 1 11.39 18.95 -49.56
N LEU A 2 10.79 20.12 -49.62
CA LEU A 2 9.86 20.63 -48.58
C LEU A 2 8.64 19.72 -48.29
N LYS A 3 8.00 19.15 -49.32
CA LYS A 3 6.87 18.21 -49.15
C LYS A 3 7.25 16.94 -48.38
N LYS A 4 8.47 16.42 -48.56
CA LYS A 4 8.96 15.24 -47.84
C LYS A 4 9.27 15.57 -46.37
N LEU A 5 9.75 16.79 -46.08
CA LEU A 5 10.02 17.26 -44.72
C LEU A 5 8.74 17.52 -43.96
N VAL A 6 7.70 18.07 -44.59
CA VAL A 6 6.38 18.28 -43.99
C VAL A 6 5.69 16.92 -43.68
N MET A 7 5.82 15.96 -44.58
CA MET A 7 5.26 14.61 -44.37
C MET A 7 5.99 13.84 -43.25
N ALA A 8 7.32 14.03 -43.11
CA ALA A 8 8.09 13.46 -42.01
C ALA A 8 7.74 14.11 -40.66
N ALA A 9 7.53 15.43 -40.63
CA ALA A 9 7.09 16.16 -39.45
C ALA A 9 5.66 15.79 -39.04
N LEU A 10 4.76 15.53 -39.99
CA LEU A 10 3.40 15.07 -39.73
C LEU A 10 3.38 13.65 -39.19
N LEU A 11 4.26 12.76 -39.65
CA LEU A 11 4.42 11.40 -39.13
C LEU A 11 5.04 11.37 -37.72
N ALA A 12 5.94 12.30 -37.40
CA ALA A 12 6.55 12.43 -36.09
C ALA A 12 5.59 13.00 -35.03
N SER A 13 4.57 13.77 -35.44
CA SER A 13 3.56 14.31 -34.51
C SER A 13 2.49 13.29 -34.09
N LEU A 14 2.42 12.11 -34.70
CA LEU A 14 1.46 11.05 -34.40
C LEU A 14 1.93 10.05 -33.33
N SER A 15 3.15 10.18 -32.79
CA SER A 15 3.62 9.37 -31.66
C SER A 15 3.16 9.93 -30.32
N LEU A 16 1.85 9.92 -30.08
CA LEU A 16 1.32 10.08 -28.73
C LEU A 16 1.74 8.84 -27.91
N PRO A 17 2.35 9.02 -26.72
CA PRO A 17 2.62 7.90 -25.84
C PRO A 17 1.27 7.27 -25.45
N ALA A 18 0.91 6.15 -26.05
CA ALA A 18 -0.20 5.35 -25.59
C ALA A 18 0.25 4.73 -24.26
N ALA A 19 -0.27 5.22 -23.14
CA ALA A 19 -0.08 4.58 -21.85
C ALA A 19 -0.79 3.22 -21.91
N ALA A 20 -0.03 2.17 -22.24
CA ALA A 20 -0.48 0.80 -22.20
C ALA A 20 0.04 0.17 -20.91
N GLU A 21 -0.86 -0.24 -20.04
CA GLU A 21 -0.52 -0.94 -18.80
C GLU A 21 -0.64 -2.46 -19.03
N ARG A 22 0.15 -3.24 -18.29
CA ARG A 22 0.07 -4.70 -18.38
C ARG A 22 -1.05 -5.22 -17.50
N ILE A 23 -1.71 -6.29 -17.92
CA ILE A 23 -2.79 -6.92 -17.15
C ILE A 23 -2.34 -7.22 -15.72
N ARG A 24 -1.08 -7.66 -15.49
CA ARG A 24 -0.54 -7.94 -14.14
C ARG A 24 -0.60 -6.75 -13.18
N ASP A 25 -0.55 -5.52 -13.70
CA ASP A 25 -0.53 -4.31 -12.89
C ASP A 25 -1.97 -3.85 -12.56
N LEU A 26 -2.96 -4.36 -13.30
CA LEU A 26 -4.38 -4.03 -13.22
C LEU A 26 -5.20 -5.05 -12.44
N VAL A 27 -4.74 -6.31 -12.37
CA VAL A 27 -5.53 -7.39 -11.77
C VAL A 27 -4.72 -8.22 -10.77
N THR A 28 -5.45 -8.82 -9.83
CA THR A 28 -4.98 -9.88 -8.95
C THR A 28 -5.67 -11.19 -9.29
N VAL A 29 -5.05 -12.32 -8.99
CA VAL A 29 -5.65 -13.64 -9.20
C VAL A 29 -6.43 -14.05 -7.96
N GLN A 30 -7.69 -14.44 -8.12
CA GLN A 30 -8.51 -14.89 -7.01
C GLN A 30 -7.89 -16.12 -6.31
N GLY A 31 -7.88 -16.11 -4.99
CA GLY A 31 -7.27 -17.19 -4.19
C GLY A 31 -5.75 -17.05 -4.00
N VAL A 32 -5.11 -16.09 -4.66
CA VAL A 32 -3.68 -15.76 -4.48
C VAL A 32 -3.57 -14.54 -3.57
N ARG A 33 -3.49 -14.77 -2.27
CA ARG A 33 -3.39 -13.71 -1.26
C ARG A 33 -2.52 -14.15 -0.10
N ASP A 34 -1.93 -13.18 0.59
CA ASP A 34 -1.29 -13.40 1.87
C ASP A 34 -2.32 -13.79 2.92
N ASN A 35 -1.98 -14.76 3.77
CA ASN A 35 -2.80 -15.14 4.91
C ASN A 35 -2.14 -14.69 6.21
N ALA A 36 -2.91 -14.01 7.04
CA ALA A 36 -2.42 -13.58 8.34
C ALA A 36 -2.30 -14.76 9.29
N LEU A 37 -1.15 -14.89 9.94
CA LEU A 37 -0.92 -15.83 11.02
C LEU A 37 -0.73 -15.07 12.33
N ILE A 38 -1.21 -15.66 13.41
CA ILE A 38 -1.12 -15.12 14.75
C ILE A 38 -0.69 -16.22 15.73
N GLY A 39 0.16 -15.85 16.70
CA GLY A 39 0.59 -16.73 17.77
C GLY A 39 0.78 -15.97 19.07
N TYR A 40 0.70 -16.69 20.17
CA TYR A 40 1.05 -16.19 21.49
C TYR A 40 2.33 -16.87 21.94
N GLY A 41 3.32 -16.10 22.37
CA GLY A 41 4.64 -16.62 22.75
C GLY A 41 5.25 -15.86 23.93
N LEU A 42 6.46 -16.30 24.29
CA LEU A 42 7.27 -15.68 25.32
C LEU A 42 8.61 -15.24 24.72
N VAL A 43 9.02 -14.03 25.03
CA VAL A 43 10.38 -13.53 24.79
C VAL A 43 11.16 -13.57 26.11
N VAL A 44 12.32 -14.20 26.08
CA VAL A 44 13.20 -14.37 27.25
C VAL A 44 14.54 -13.69 27.04
N GLY A 45 15.33 -13.54 28.10
CA GLY A 45 16.65 -12.92 28.04
C GLY A 45 16.63 -11.39 28.02
N LEU A 46 15.52 -10.78 28.44
CA LEU A 46 15.41 -9.33 28.55
C LEU A 46 16.18 -8.81 29.77
N ASP A 47 16.96 -7.75 29.58
CA ASP A 47 17.77 -7.13 30.65
C ASP A 47 16.90 -6.22 31.54
N GLY A 48 16.09 -6.84 32.42
CA GLY A 48 15.21 -6.15 33.35
C GLY A 48 14.09 -5.33 32.72
N SER A 49 13.95 -5.38 31.39
CA SER A 49 12.97 -4.63 30.60
C SER A 49 11.69 -5.42 30.26
N GLY A 50 11.62 -6.67 30.68
CA GLY A 50 10.46 -7.55 30.48
C GLY A 50 9.26 -7.17 31.33
N ASP A 51 8.27 -8.06 31.35
CA ASP A 51 7.04 -7.89 32.12
C ASP A 51 7.31 -7.91 33.62
N GLN A 52 6.60 -7.07 34.33
CA GLN A 52 6.51 -7.15 35.77
C GLN A 52 5.50 -8.23 36.13
N THR A 53 5.97 -9.45 36.37
CA THR A 53 5.13 -10.65 36.51
C THR A 53 4.07 -10.56 37.59
N MET A 54 4.26 -9.72 38.64
CA MET A 54 3.23 -9.43 39.63
C MET A 54 2.01 -8.69 39.04
N GLN A 55 2.21 -7.88 38.00
CA GLN A 55 1.14 -7.12 37.35
C GLN A 55 0.59 -7.82 36.11
N THR A 56 1.33 -8.83 35.61
CA THR A 56 0.96 -9.64 34.43
C THR A 56 0.93 -11.13 34.78
N PRO A 57 -0.09 -11.61 35.50
CA PRO A 57 -0.15 -13.01 35.97
C PRO A 57 -0.14 -14.03 34.83
N PHE A 58 -0.66 -13.66 33.66
CA PHE A 58 -0.68 -14.51 32.49
C PHE A 58 0.72 -14.82 31.96
N THR A 59 1.70 -13.93 32.12
CA THR A 59 3.11 -14.17 31.74
C THR A 59 3.71 -15.27 32.60
N THR A 60 3.47 -15.24 33.92
CA THR A 60 3.91 -16.27 34.84
C THR A 60 3.25 -17.62 34.58
N GLN A 61 1.94 -17.62 34.34
CA GLN A 61 1.19 -18.84 33.99
C GLN A 61 1.73 -19.47 32.71
N SER A 62 1.97 -18.68 31.68
CA SER A 62 2.49 -19.17 30.39
C SER A 62 3.88 -19.74 30.52
N LEU A 63 4.74 -19.09 31.29
CA LEU A 63 6.09 -19.60 31.59
C LEU A 63 6.02 -20.93 32.35
N SER A 64 5.16 -21.03 33.37
CA SER A 64 4.95 -22.27 34.13
C SER A 64 4.45 -23.41 33.24
N ASN A 65 3.47 -23.13 32.36
CA ASN A 65 2.95 -24.13 31.43
C ASN A 65 4.05 -24.59 30.44
N MET A 66 4.87 -23.68 29.94
CA MET A 66 5.97 -24.03 29.05
C MET A 66 7.04 -24.87 29.76
N LEU A 67 7.44 -24.49 30.98
CA LEU A 67 8.37 -25.28 31.80
C LEU A 67 7.85 -26.69 32.06
N SER A 68 6.54 -26.80 32.34
CA SER A 68 5.89 -28.09 32.52
C SER A 68 5.95 -28.96 31.25
N GLN A 69 5.79 -28.40 30.07
CA GLN A 69 5.96 -29.11 28.80
C GLN A 69 7.42 -29.59 28.57
N LEU A 70 8.38 -28.90 29.16
CA LEU A 70 9.80 -29.26 29.14
C LEU A 70 10.18 -30.23 30.27
N GLY A 71 9.21 -30.72 31.08
CA GLY A 71 9.42 -31.65 32.18
C GLY A 71 9.85 -30.98 33.50
N ILE A 72 9.82 -29.67 33.57
CA ILE A 72 10.16 -28.89 34.78
C ILE A 72 8.86 -28.52 35.52
N THR A 73 8.65 -29.05 36.72
CA THR A 73 7.46 -28.76 37.52
C THR A 73 7.76 -27.58 38.46
N VAL A 74 7.02 -26.49 38.30
CA VAL A 74 7.05 -25.37 39.25
C VAL A 74 5.99 -25.62 40.33
N PRO A 75 6.36 -25.59 41.62
CA PRO A 75 5.40 -25.80 42.71
C PRO A 75 4.27 -24.76 42.67
N PRO A 76 3.01 -25.12 42.91
CA PRO A 76 1.90 -24.19 42.95
C PRO A 76 2.14 -23.15 44.06
N GLY A 77 1.85 -21.88 43.80
CA GLY A 77 2.05 -20.78 44.75
C GLY A 77 3.45 -20.18 44.75
N THR A 78 4.38 -20.63 43.90
CA THR A 78 5.70 -20.00 43.75
C THR A 78 5.53 -18.61 43.17
N ASN A 79 5.92 -17.59 43.94
CA ASN A 79 5.88 -16.21 43.48
C ASN A 79 7.12 -15.91 42.62
N MET A 80 6.97 -15.99 41.32
CA MET A 80 8.05 -15.69 40.37
C MET A 80 8.05 -14.19 40.04
N GLN A 81 8.99 -13.44 40.64
CA GLN A 81 9.22 -12.02 40.36
C GLN A 81 10.27 -11.89 39.25
N LEU A 82 9.86 -12.07 38.04
CA LEU A 82 10.74 -12.00 36.86
C LEU A 82 10.59 -10.62 36.20
N LYS A 83 11.66 -10.15 35.57
CA LYS A 83 11.70 -8.95 34.73
C LYS A 83 12.44 -9.19 33.40
N ASN A 84 12.82 -10.44 33.17
CA ASN A 84 13.59 -10.87 32.00
C ASN A 84 12.77 -11.66 30.98
N VAL A 85 11.44 -11.74 31.19
CA VAL A 85 10.49 -12.43 30.32
C VAL A 85 9.36 -11.48 29.94
N ALA A 86 8.85 -11.57 28.74
CA ALA A 86 7.68 -10.83 28.28
C ALA A 86 6.73 -11.74 27.49
N ALA A 87 5.44 -11.63 27.78
CA ALA A 87 4.40 -12.22 26.95
C ALA A 87 4.20 -11.38 25.70
N VAL A 88 4.18 -12.04 24.54
CA VAL A 88 4.14 -11.37 23.25
C VAL A 88 3.10 -11.98 22.32
N MET A 89 2.53 -11.10 21.50
CA MET A 89 1.80 -11.46 20.29
C MET A 89 2.79 -11.56 19.13
N VAL A 90 2.74 -12.65 18.40
CA VAL A 90 3.56 -12.87 17.21
C VAL A 90 2.66 -12.91 16.00
N THR A 91 2.95 -12.11 15.01
CA THR A 91 2.19 -12.04 13.76
C THR A 91 3.11 -12.28 12.57
N ALA A 92 2.60 -12.99 11.58
CA ALA A 92 3.30 -13.21 10.32
C ALA A 92 2.33 -13.14 9.15
N ARG A 93 2.86 -12.96 7.94
CA ARG A 93 2.13 -13.11 6.69
C ARG A 93 2.64 -14.33 5.98
N LEU A 94 1.75 -15.28 5.74
CA LEU A 94 2.04 -16.48 4.97
C LEU A 94 1.77 -16.17 3.50
N PRO A 95 2.83 -16.05 2.66
CA PRO A 95 2.65 -15.76 1.25
C PRO A 95 1.90 -16.89 0.54
N PRO A 96 1.20 -16.61 -0.56
CA PRO A 96 0.60 -17.65 -1.38
C PRO A 96 1.70 -18.57 -1.97
N PHE A 97 1.36 -19.82 -2.21
CA PHE A 97 2.27 -20.84 -2.76
C PHE A 97 3.50 -21.16 -1.90
N SER A 98 3.47 -20.77 -0.63
CA SER A 98 4.54 -21.13 0.29
C SER A 98 4.61 -22.64 0.52
N ARG A 99 5.84 -23.16 0.62
CA ARG A 99 6.12 -24.58 0.83
C ARG A 99 6.65 -24.84 2.24
N VAL A 100 6.43 -26.07 2.71
CA VAL A 100 7.00 -26.55 3.98
C VAL A 100 8.52 -26.37 3.96
N GLY A 101 9.06 -25.90 5.09
CA GLY A 101 10.49 -25.63 5.26
C GLY A 101 10.96 -24.23 4.79
N GLN A 102 10.10 -23.44 4.16
CA GLN A 102 10.42 -22.04 3.86
C GLN A 102 10.31 -21.16 5.10
N ASN A 103 11.15 -20.13 5.16
CA ASN A 103 11.16 -19.17 6.26
C ASN A 103 10.39 -17.90 5.89
N ILE A 104 9.70 -17.35 6.86
CA ILE A 104 8.98 -16.08 6.77
C ILE A 104 9.37 -15.15 7.91
N ASP A 105 9.21 -13.86 7.69
CA ASP A 105 9.44 -12.85 8.71
C ASP A 105 8.29 -12.79 9.70
N VAL A 106 8.62 -12.52 10.95
CA VAL A 106 7.63 -12.34 12.01
C VAL A 106 7.79 -10.99 12.70
N VAL A 107 6.66 -10.46 13.16
CA VAL A 107 6.60 -9.27 13.99
C VAL A 107 6.17 -9.70 15.39
N VAL A 108 6.89 -9.22 16.38
CA VAL A 108 6.68 -9.53 17.79
C VAL A 108 6.28 -8.25 18.51
N SER A 109 5.20 -8.29 19.27
CA SER A 109 4.68 -7.13 20.03
C SER A 109 4.36 -7.55 21.46
N SER A 110 4.82 -6.78 22.43
CA SER A 110 4.53 -7.02 23.85
C SER A 110 3.02 -6.91 24.11
N MET A 111 2.49 -7.86 24.84
CA MET A 111 1.10 -7.86 25.34
C MET A 111 1.00 -7.41 26.80
N GLY A 112 2.10 -7.49 27.52
CA GLY A 112 2.19 -7.10 28.92
C GLY A 112 2.65 -5.66 29.11
N ASN A 113 3.41 -5.45 30.15
CA ASN A 113 3.97 -4.14 30.52
C ASN A 113 5.50 -4.06 30.31
N ALA A 114 6.05 -4.90 29.44
CA ALA A 114 7.46 -4.88 29.08
C ALA A 114 7.83 -3.54 28.44
N LYS A 115 8.91 -2.94 28.97
CA LYS A 115 9.41 -1.65 28.49
C LYS A 115 10.17 -1.75 27.17
N SER A 116 10.82 -2.90 26.95
CA SER A 116 11.59 -3.16 25.73
C SER A 116 11.75 -4.67 25.51
N LEU A 117 11.71 -5.08 24.23
CA LEU A 117 12.02 -6.46 23.81
C LEU A 117 13.46 -6.60 23.28
N ARG A 118 14.28 -5.57 23.45
CA ARG A 118 15.65 -5.53 22.92
C ARG A 118 16.52 -6.61 23.56
N GLY A 119 17.27 -7.33 22.71
CA GLY A 119 18.16 -8.41 23.15
C GLY A 119 17.46 -9.70 23.54
N GLY A 120 16.12 -9.71 23.52
CA GLY A 120 15.36 -10.91 23.84
C GLY A 120 15.30 -11.91 22.71
N THR A 121 15.04 -13.15 23.08
CA THR A 121 14.84 -14.30 22.17
C THR A 121 13.41 -14.80 22.31
N LEU A 122 12.70 -14.88 21.19
CA LEU A 122 11.39 -15.51 21.10
C LEU A 122 11.54 -17.02 21.20
N LEU A 123 10.86 -17.61 22.14
CA LEU A 123 10.77 -19.06 22.28
C LEU A 123 9.84 -19.65 21.23
N MET A 124 9.99 -20.95 20.95
CA MET A 124 9.20 -21.65 19.93
C MET A 124 7.71 -21.39 20.11
N THR A 125 7.12 -20.75 19.13
CA THR A 125 5.75 -20.23 19.16
C THR A 125 4.99 -20.73 17.94
N PRO A 126 3.90 -21.49 18.11
CA PRO A 126 3.06 -21.88 16.99
C PRO A 126 2.25 -20.70 16.46
N LEU A 127 2.29 -20.49 15.15
CA LEU A 127 1.50 -19.49 14.45
C LEU A 127 0.29 -20.15 13.79
N LYS A 128 -0.89 -19.64 14.10
CA LYS A 128 -2.16 -20.18 13.67
C LYS A 128 -2.83 -19.28 12.64
N GLY A 129 -3.53 -19.90 11.71
CA GLY A 129 -4.44 -19.22 10.79
C GLY A 129 -5.82 -18.95 11.39
N VAL A 130 -6.72 -18.40 10.58
CA VAL A 130 -8.12 -18.12 10.96
C VAL A 130 -8.90 -19.40 11.31
N ASP A 131 -8.52 -20.52 10.72
CA ASP A 131 -9.08 -21.86 10.98
C ASP A 131 -8.53 -22.52 12.26
N ASN A 132 -7.73 -21.77 13.04
CA ASN A 132 -7.07 -22.22 14.27
C ASN A 132 -6.05 -23.36 14.07
N GLN A 133 -5.66 -23.67 12.83
CA GLN A 133 -4.61 -24.62 12.51
C GLN A 133 -3.24 -23.97 12.56
N VAL A 134 -2.22 -24.73 12.98
CA VAL A 134 -0.82 -24.29 13.01
C VAL A 134 -0.24 -24.41 11.59
N TYR A 135 0.27 -23.30 11.06
CA TYR A 135 0.90 -23.22 9.74
C TYR A 135 2.40 -22.98 9.79
N ALA A 136 2.90 -22.34 10.85
CA ALA A 136 4.32 -22.06 11.00
C ALA A 136 4.73 -22.11 12.48
N LEU A 137 6.03 -22.32 12.71
CA LEU A 137 6.67 -22.25 14.03
C LEU A 137 7.65 -21.08 14.04
N ALA A 138 7.44 -20.14 14.95
CA ALA A 138 8.28 -18.95 15.09
C ALA A 138 9.27 -19.10 16.24
N GLN A 139 10.54 -18.71 16.01
CA GLN A 139 11.61 -18.68 17.01
C GLN A 139 12.73 -17.76 16.56
N GLY A 140 13.45 -17.12 17.47
CA GLY A 140 14.67 -16.38 17.15
C GLY A 140 14.85 -15.09 17.93
N ASN A 141 15.95 -14.41 17.66
CA ASN A 141 16.32 -13.18 18.33
C ASN A 141 15.53 -11.99 17.81
N VAL A 142 14.93 -11.21 18.72
CA VAL A 142 14.10 -10.06 18.38
C VAL A 142 14.97 -8.85 18.07
N LEU A 143 14.85 -8.36 16.84
CA LEU A 143 15.46 -7.11 16.40
C LEU A 143 14.49 -5.96 16.68
N VAL A 144 14.83 -5.10 17.61
CA VAL A 144 14.06 -3.90 17.96
C VAL A 144 14.70 -2.69 17.28
N GLY A 145 13.95 -2.04 16.39
CA GLY A 145 14.36 -0.79 15.74
C GLY A 145 14.17 0.39 16.68
N GLY A 146 15.16 1.29 16.75
CA GLY A 146 15.11 2.52 17.51
C GLY A 146 16.23 2.64 18.56
N ALA A 147 16.51 3.88 18.96
CA ALA A 147 17.45 4.21 20.02
C ALA A 147 16.69 4.91 21.16
N GLY A 148 16.82 4.39 22.37
CA GLY A 148 16.43 5.08 23.59
C GLY A 148 17.70 5.49 24.33
N ALA A 149 17.86 6.78 24.64
CA ALA A 149 18.92 7.27 25.51
C ALA A 149 18.27 7.91 26.74
N ALA A 150 18.71 7.48 27.92
CA ALA A 150 18.35 8.12 29.18
C ALA A 150 19.62 8.68 29.81
N ALA A 151 19.65 9.97 30.07
CA ALA A 151 20.71 10.64 30.81
C ALA A 151 20.12 11.76 31.65
N GLY A 152 20.53 11.84 32.94
CA GLY A 152 20.23 12.96 33.80
C GLY A 152 18.76 13.25 34.09
N GLY A 153 17.89 12.22 34.14
CA GLY A 153 16.45 12.40 34.43
C GLY A 153 15.58 12.72 33.23
N SER A 154 16.15 12.88 32.04
CA SER A 154 15.43 13.02 30.77
C SER A 154 15.60 11.77 29.92
N SER A 155 14.49 11.15 29.47
CA SER A 155 14.51 10.05 28.54
C SER A 155 13.96 10.52 27.19
N VAL A 156 14.77 10.41 26.14
CA VAL A 156 14.31 10.58 24.76
C VAL A 156 14.14 9.19 24.16
N GLN A 157 12.89 8.79 23.94
CA GLN A 157 12.57 7.54 23.28
C GLN A 157 12.19 7.83 21.82
N VAL A 158 13.07 7.42 20.91
CA VAL A 158 12.79 7.47 19.48
C VAL A 158 12.39 6.05 19.07
N ASN A 159 11.13 5.87 18.66
CA ASN A 159 10.46 4.62 18.31
C ASN A 159 10.04 3.72 19.49
N GLN A 160 9.06 2.87 19.21
CA GLN A 160 8.44 1.96 20.15
C GLN A 160 9.34 0.74 20.39
N LEU A 161 9.86 0.59 21.62
CA LEU A 161 10.74 -0.52 21.99
C LEU A 161 9.99 -1.81 22.38
N ALA A 162 8.68 -1.71 22.57
CA ALA A 162 7.81 -2.84 22.92
C ALA A 162 7.44 -3.73 21.72
N GLY A 163 7.94 -3.44 20.52
CA GLY A 163 7.78 -4.22 19.33
C GLY A 163 9.10 -4.47 18.60
N GLY A 164 9.19 -5.59 17.89
CA GLY A 164 10.36 -5.95 17.12
C GLY A 164 10.03 -6.88 15.96
N ARG A 165 11.04 -7.20 15.18
CA ARG A 165 10.96 -8.11 14.02
C ARG A 165 12.03 -9.18 14.14
N ILE A 166 11.70 -10.38 13.67
CA ILE A 166 12.65 -11.47 13.50
C ILE A 166 12.64 -11.81 12.01
N SER A 167 13.73 -11.49 11.32
CA SER A 167 13.87 -11.84 9.90
C SER A 167 14.05 -13.34 9.76
N ASN A 168 13.29 -13.96 8.84
CA ASN A 168 13.25 -15.41 8.67
C ASN A 168 12.92 -16.15 9.98
N GLY A 169 12.14 -15.53 10.85
CA GLY A 169 11.90 -15.98 12.22
C GLY A 169 10.85 -17.06 12.37
N ALA A 170 10.17 -17.47 11.33
CA ALA A 170 9.27 -18.61 11.38
C ALA A 170 9.45 -19.54 10.19
N THR A 171 9.42 -20.85 10.46
CA THR A 171 9.46 -21.91 9.46
C THR A 171 8.04 -22.40 9.17
N ILE A 172 7.71 -22.55 7.91
CA ILE A 172 6.41 -23.05 7.47
C ILE A 172 6.36 -24.57 7.66
N GLU A 173 5.37 -25.05 8.41
CA GLU A 173 5.15 -26.48 8.72
C GLU A 173 3.99 -27.07 7.92
N ARG A 174 3.09 -26.22 7.40
CA ARG A 174 1.93 -26.64 6.62
C ARG A 174 1.67 -25.69 5.47
N GLU A 175 1.40 -26.26 4.30
CA GLU A 175 0.99 -25.51 3.13
C GLU A 175 -0.49 -25.11 3.23
N LEU A 176 -0.82 -23.94 2.66
CA LEU A 176 -2.22 -23.57 2.45
C LEU A 176 -2.76 -24.26 1.21
N PRO A 177 -3.93 -24.92 1.31
CA PRO A 177 -4.60 -25.43 0.12
C PRO A 177 -4.99 -24.25 -0.77
N THR A 178 -4.47 -24.23 -1.98
CA THR A 178 -4.81 -23.21 -2.98
C THR A 178 -5.87 -23.76 -3.93
N THR A 179 -6.86 -22.93 -4.23
CA THR A 179 -7.86 -23.23 -5.28
C THR A 179 -7.37 -22.81 -6.67
N PHE A 180 -6.09 -22.41 -6.78
CA PHE A 180 -5.49 -21.96 -8.02
C PHE A 180 -5.57 -23.04 -9.10
N GLY A 181 -6.27 -22.70 -10.21
CA GLY A 181 -6.36 -23.57 -11.37
C GLY A 181 -7.20 -24.84 -11.18
N GLN A 182 -7.92 -24.99 -10.06
CA GLN A 182 -8.86 -26.08 -9.90
C GLN A 182 -10.09 -25.85 -10.80
N GLY A 183 -10.51 -26.87 -11.53
CA GLY A 183 -11.67 -26.81 -12.41
C GLY A 183 -11.41 -26.22 -13.80
N GLY A 184 -10.17 -25.91 -14.18
CA GLY A 184 -9.85 -25.35 -15.49
C GLY A 184 -10.27 -23.90 -15.69
N GLU A 185 -10.53 -23.19 -14.59
CA GLU A 185 -10.95 -21.79 -14.58
C GLU A 185 -10.11 -20.99 -13.60
N LEU A 186 -9.82 -19.74 -13.94
CA LEU A 186 -9.22 -18.75 -13.07
C LEU A 186 -10.07 -17.49 -13.09
N ASN A 187 -10.23 -16.87 -11.95
CA ASN A 187 -10.86 -15.56 -11.85
C ASN A 187 -9.79 -14.49 -11.62
N LEU A 188 -9.72 -13.53 -12.53
CA LEU A 188 -8.92 -12.33 -12.38
C LEU A 188 -9.79 -11.26 -11.73
N GLN A 189 -9.29 -10.64 -10.68
CA GLN A 189 -9.97 -9.56 -9.97
C GLN A 189 -9.28 -8.24 -10.27
N LEU A 190 -10.02 -7.26 -10.79
CA LEU A 190 -9.52 -5.91 -11.01
C LEU A 190 -9.22 -5.24 -9.66
N ASN A 191 -8.15 -4.47 -9.62
CA ASN A 191 -7.78 -3.69 -8.44
C ASN A 191 -8.81 -2.59 -8.17
N ASP A 192 -9.26 -1.90 -9.22
CA ASP A 192 -10.35 -0.92 -9.19
C ASP A 192 -11.55 -1.46 -9.99
N GLU A 193 -12.77 -1.16 -9.54
CA GLU A 193 -14.01 -1.55 -10.22
C GLU A 193 -14.27 -0.67 -11.45
N ASP A 194 -14.27 -1.28 -12.63
CA ASP A 194 -14.55 -0.58 -13.90
C ASP A 194 -15.05 -1.59 -14.95
N PHE A 195 -16.29 -1.42 -15.39
CA PHE A 195 -16.90 -2.27 -16.42
C PHE A 195 -16.18 -2.15 -17.77
N THR A 196 -15.73 -0.95 -18.12
CA THR A 196 -15.04 -0.68 -19.38
C THR A 196 -13.67 -1.37 -19.40
N LEU A 197 -12.93 -1.27 -18.30
CA LEU A 197 -11.63 -1.91 -18.15
C LEU A 197 -11.76 -3.45 -18.14
N ALA A 198 -12.78 -3.98 -17.44
CA ALA A 198 -13.06 -5.42 -17.42
C ALA A 198 -13.32 -5.96 -18.84
N GLN A 199 -14.13 -5.23 -19.65
CA GLN A 199 -14.38 -5.58 -21.03
C GLN A 199 -13.12 -5.49 -21.89
N GLN A 200 -12.33 -4.42 -21.75
CA GLN A 200 -11.09 -4.22 -22.51
C GLN A 200 -10.05 -5.31 -22.23
N ILE A 201 -9.90 -5.71 -20.95
CA ILE A 201 -9.00 -6.81 -20.56
C ILE A 201 -9.49 -8.13 -21.17
N SER A 202 -10.79 -8.42 -21.07
CA SER A 202 -11.39 -9.62 -21.66
C SER A 202 -11.17 -9.68 -23.17
N ASP A 203 -11.41 -8.59 -23.88
CA ASP A 203 -11.19 -8.49 -25.33
C ASP A 203 -9.71 -8.63 -25.70
N ALA A 204 -8.79 -8.10 -24.90
CA ALA A 204 -7.36 -8.24 -25.12
C ALA A 204 -6.90 -9.70 -24.96
N ILE A 205 -7.39 -10.40 -23.94
CA ILE A 205 -7.13 -11.84 -23.75
C ILE A 205 -7.71 -12.65 -24.90
N ASN A 206 -8.97 -12.40 -25.28
CA ASN A 206 -9.67 -13.12 -26.33
C ASN A 206 -9.02 -12.92 -27.71
N ARG A 207 -8.50 -11.72 -27.99
CA ARG A 207 -7.75 -11.48 -29.27
C ARG A 207 -6.46 -12.28 -29.33
N GLN A 208 -5.79 -12.53 -28.22
CA GLN A 208 -4.51 -13.23 -28.22
C GLN A 208 -4.65 -14.74 -28.03
N ARG A 209 -5.68 -15.21 -27.34
CA ARG A 209 -5.87 -16.62 -26.95
C ARG A 209 -7.05 -17.33 -27.62
N GLY A 210 -7.88 -16.58 -28.29
CA GLY A 210 -9.08 -17.09 -28.90
C GLY A 210 -10.36 -16.64 -28.18
N TYR A 211 -11.41 -16.52 -28.97
CA TYR A 211 -12.71 -16.07 -28.48
C TYR A 211 -13.26 -17.01 -27.38
N GLY A 212 -13.84 -16.44 -26.34
CA GLY A 212 -14.43 -17.21 -25.24
C GLY A 212 -13.43 -17.64 -24.16
N THR A 213 -12.13 -17.33 -24.31
CA THR A 213 -11.12 -17.61 -23.26
C THR A 213 -11.35 -16.78 -22.02
N ALA A 214 -11.70 -15.51 -22.16
CA ALA A 214 -12.00 -14.59 -21.07
C ALA A 214 -13.41 -14.03 -21.19
N THR A 215 -14.14 -14.01 -20.07
CA THR A 215 -15.51 -13.48 -19.98
C THR A 215 -15.61 -12.61 -18.75
N PRO A 216 -15.96 -11.32 -18.85
CA PRO A 216 -16.20 -10.49 -17.70
C PRO A 216 -17.52 -10.92 -17.04
N LEU A 217 -17.49 -11.16 -15.73
CA LEU A 217 -18.66 -11.52 -14.94
C LEU A 217 -19.32 -10.27 -14.34
N ASP A 218 -18.49 -9.33 -13.91
CA ASP A 218 -18.90 -8.08 -13.31
C ASP A 218 -17.81 -7.00 -13.49
N ALA A 219 -17.96 -5.82 -12.85
CA ALA A 219 -17.00 -4.71 -12.93
C ALA A 219 -15.62 -5.04 -12.36
N ARG A 220 -15.49 -6.14 -11.63
CA ARG A 220 -14.27 -6.50 -10.92
C ARG A 220 -13.73 -7.88 -11.27
N THR A 221 -14.59 -8.78 -11.74
CA THR A 221 -14.25 -10.19 -11.92
C THR A 221 -14.26 -10.57 -13.39
N ILE A 222 -13.16 -11.10 -13.86
CA ILE A 222 -13.04 -11.70 -15.21
C ILE A 222 -12.73 -13.18 -15.04
N LYS A 223 -13.62 -14.01 -15.55
CA LYS A 223 -13.43 -15.46 -15.63
C LYS A 223 -12.56 -15.78 -16.83
N VAL A 224 -11.54 -16.61 -16.63
CA VAL A 224 -10.61 -17.03 -17.68
C VAL A 224 -10.53 -18.55 -17.70
N LEU A 225 -10.77 -19.15 -18.86
CA LEU A 225 -10.60 -20.59 -19.08
C LEU A 225 -9.12 -20.91 -19.25
N VAL A 226 -8.63 -21.90 -18.51
CA VAL A 226 -7.21 -22.24 -18.43
C VAL A 226 -6.99 -23.66 -18.95
N PRO A 227 -5.94 -23.92 -19.74
CA PRO A 227 -5.59 -25.27 -20.15
C PRO A 227 -5.34 -26.19 -18.96
N PRO A 228 -5.65 -27.48 -19.06
CA PRO A 228 -5.39 -28.44 -17.99
C PRO A 228 -3.89 -28.62 -17.73
N GLY A 229 -3.52 -28.85 -16.47
CA GLY A 229 -2.14 -29.11 -16.04
C GLY A 229 -1.45 -27.89 -15.42
N ASN A 230 -0.82 -28.07 -14.24
CA ASN A 230 -0.24 -26.97 -13.46
C ASN A 230 0.83 -26.16 -14.20
N SER A 231 1.74 -26.83 -14.92
CA SER A 231 2.80 -26.14 -15.69
C SER A 231 2.24 -25.32 -16.85
N SER A 232 1.18 -25.82 -17.51
CA SER A 232 0.46 -25.12 -18.57
C SER A 232 -0.27 -23.91 -18.05
N GLN A 233 -0.86 -24.00 -16.84
CA GLN A 233 -1.57 -22.90 -16.18
C GLN A 233 -0.62 -21.76 -15.81
N VAL A 234 0.54 -22.05 -15.22
CA VAL A 234 1.53 -21.03 -14.87
C VAL A 234 2.03 -20.28 -16.10
N ARG A 235 2.36 -21.03 -17.18
CA ARG A 235 2.77 -20.43 -18.45
C ARG A 235 1.67 -19.56 -19.04
N PHE A 236 0.46 -20.08 -19.09
CA PHE A 236 -0.70 -19.39 -19.61
C PHE A 236 -0.99 -18.09 -18.84
N LEU A 237 -0.94 -18.14 -17.52
CA LEU A 237 -1.13 -16.94 -16.69
C LEU A 237 -0.01 -15.92 -16.89
N ALA A 238 1.25 -16.37 -16.97
CA ALA A 238 2.38 -15.48 -17.24
C ALA A 238 2.25 -14.76 -18.60
N GLU A 239 1.74 -15.46 -19.61
CA GLU A 239 1.50 -14.88 -20.93
C GLU A 239 0.35 -13.86 -20.88
N ILE A 240 -0.77 -14.17 -20.21
CA ILE A 240 -1.90 -13.23 -20.03
C ILE A 240 -1.45 -11.99 -19.27
N GLN A 241 -0.72 -12.15 -18.17
CA GLN A 241 -0.26 -11.05 -17.36
C GLN A 241 0.64 -10.06 -18.12
N ASN A 242 1.31 -10.50 -19.16
CA ASN A 242 2.15 -9.64 -19.99
C ASN A 242 1.41 -8.93 -21.14
N ILE A 243 0.14 -9.21 -21.36
CA ILE A 243 -0.67 -8.52 -22.35
C ILE A 243 -0.82 -7.05 -21.95
N SER A 244 -0.59 -6.16 -22.91
CA SER A 244 -0.77 -4.73 -22.71
C SER A 244 -2.20 -4.32 -23.08
N VAL A 245 -2.84 -3.59 -22.18
CA VAL A 245 -4.19 -3.03 -22.34
C VAL A 245 -4.10 -1.52 -22.34
N ARG A 246 -4.82 -0.87 -23.23
CA ARG A 246 -4.97 0.58 -23.18
C ARG A 246 -5.97 0.92 -22.08
N VAL A 247 -5.46 1.44 -20.98
CA VAL A 247 -6.31 1.97 -19.94
C VAL A 247 -6.76 3.35 -20.38
N GLY A 248 -8.07 3.62 -20.31
CA GLY A 248 -8.61 4.97 -20.49
C GLY A 248 -7.92 5.95 -19.53
N ALA A 249 -8.04 7.23 -19.76
CA ALA A 249 -7.46 8.21 -18.85
C ALA A 249 -7.95 7.94 -17.43
N ILE A 250 -7.05 7.51 -16.54
CA ILE A 250 -7.35 7.29 -15.13
C ILE A 250 -7.78 8.65 -14.55
N ASP A 251 -8.90 8.67 -13.85
CA ASP A 251 -9.37 9.88 -13.19
C ASP A 251 -8.32 10.44 -12.23
N ALA A 252 -8.16 11.76 -12.25
CA ALA A 252 -7.24 12.42 -11.35
C ALA A 252 -7.74 12.25 -9.91
N LYS A 253 -6.99 11.53 -9.08
CA LYS A 253 -7.32 11.31 -7.66
C LYS A 253 -6.42 12.17 -6.77
N VAL A 254 -7.04 12.81 -5.77
CA VAL A 254 -6.34 13.57 -4.73
C VAL A 254 -6.55 12.82 -3.41
N ILE A 255 -5.46 12.41 -2.79
CA ILE A 255 -5.47 11.75 -1.49
C ILE A 255 -4.94 12.72 -0.45
N ILE A 256 -5.75 13.00 0.57
CA ILE A 256 -5.41 13.92 1.66
C ILE A 256 -5.26 13.12 2.94
N ASN A 257 -4.09 13.20 3.57
CA ASN A 257 -3.88 12.67 4.90
C ASN A 257 -4.20 13.77 5.92
N SER A 258 -5.34 13.67 6.58
CA SER A 258 -5.82 14.69 7.55
C SER A 258 -4.93 14.83 8.78
N ARG A 259 -4.17 13.80 9.15
CA ARG A 259 -3.27 13.83 10.31
C ARG A 259 -1.94 14.55 10.04
N THR A 260 -1.39 14.37 8.84
CA THR A 260 -0.10 14.94 8.45
C THR A 260 -0.23 16.18 7.58
N GLY A 261 -1.44 16.49 7.06
CA GLY A 261 -1.68 17.53 6.09
C GLY A 261 -1.08 17.24 4.71
N SER A 262 -0.56 16.02 4.47
CA SER A 262 0.04 15.65 3.20
C SER A 262 -1.03 15.46 2.13
N VAL A 263 -0.78 16.04 0.95
CA VAL A 263 -1.64 15.89 -0.24
C VAL A 263 -0.83 15.16 -1.31
N VAL A 264 -1.35 14.05 -1.80
CA VAL A 264 -0.75 13.25 -2.87
C VAL A 264 -1.71 13.22 -4.06
N MET A 265 -1.19 13.51 -5.24
CA MET A 265 -1.93 13.48 -6.50
C MET A 265 -1.27 12.49 -7.45
N ASN A 266 -2.07 11.68 -8.12
CA ASN A 266 -1.57 10.69 -9.08
C ASN A 266 -1.27 11.29 -10.47
N ARG A 267 -1.85 12.44 -10.79
CA ARG A 267 -1.70 13.20 -12.06
C ARG A 267 -1.86 14.69 -11.82
N ASP A 268 -1.62 15.48 -12.85
CA ASP A 268 -1.98 16.89 -12.84
C ASP A 268 -3.50 17.06 -12.75
N VAL A 269 -3.94 17.56 -11.60
CA VAL A 269 -5.35 17.88 -11.35
C VAL A 269 -5.62 19.28 -11.84
N VAL A 270 -6.51 19.40 -12.82
CA VAL A 270 -6.97 20.69 -13.34
C VAL A 270 -8.28 21.05 -12.64
N LEU A 271 -8.36 22.27 -12.15
CA LEU A 271 -9.58 22.81 -11.53
C LEU A 271 -10.36 23.59 -12.58
N ASP A 272 -11.65 23.32 -12.66
CA ASP A 272 -12.57 24.19 -13.39
C ASP A 272 -12.88 25.46 -12.58
N SER A 273 -13.55 26.44 -13.22
CA SER A 273 -13.96 27.66 -12.54
C SER A 273 -14.79 27.34 -11.31
N CYS A 274 -14.30 27.71 -10.15
CA CYS A 274 -15.01 27.46 -8.88
C CYS A 274 -14.70 28.56 -7.86
N ALA A 275 -15.61 28.73 -6.92
CA ALA A 275 -15.44 29.60 -5.76
C ALA A 275 -15.68 28.77 -4.49
N VAL A 276 -14.72 28.76 -3.59
CA VAL A 276 -14.78 28.05 -2.31
C VAL A 276 -14.50 29.04 -1.19
N ALA A 277 -15.36 29.09 -0.19
CA ALA A 277 -15.14 29.88 1.01
C ALA A 277 -15.25 28.99 2.26
N GLN A 278 -14.26 29.07 3.14
CA GLN A 278 -14.24 28.36 4.41
C GLN A 278 -13.69 29.27 5.51
N GLY A 279 -14.52 29.62 6.50
CA GLY A 279 -14.16 30.56 7.53
C GLY A 279 -13.83 31.94 6.95
N ASN A 280 -12.61 32.41 7.19
CA ASN A 280 -12.13 33.71 6.71
C ASN A 280 -11.34 33.64 5.41
N LEU A 281 -11.27 32.47 4.77
CA LEU A 281 -10.56 32.26 3.51
C LEU A 281 -11.55 32.05 2.37
N SER A 282 -11.43 32.84 1.30
CA SER A 282 -12.14 32.68 0.04
C SER A 282 -11.16 32.48 -1.10
N VAL A 283 -11.39 31.45 -1.90
CA VAL A 283 -10.61 31.12 -3.08
C VAL A 283 -11.54 31.13 -4.28
N VAL A 284 -11.24 31.96 -5.28
CA VAL A 284 -11.96 32.01 -6.55
C VAL A 284 -10.99 31.62 -7.66
N VAL A 285 -11.34 30.59 -8.42
CA VAL A 285 -10.63 30.15 -9.62
C VAL A 285 -11.49 30.54 -10.82
N ASP A 286 -11.00 31.45 -11.65
CA ASP A 286 -11.66 31.87 -12.88
C ASP A 286 -10.81 31.44 -14.08
N ARG A 287 -11.45 30.81 -15.05
CA ARG A 287 -10.83 30.30 -16.27
C ARG A 287 -11.34 31.10 -17.47
N GLN A 288 -10.51 31.96 -18.00
CA GLN A 288 -10.81 32.73 -19.20
C GLN A 288 -9.96 32.21 -20.37
N ASN A 289 -10.60 31.84 -21.46
CA ASN A 289 -9.92 31.47 -22.67
C ASN A 289 -9.59 32.75 -23.47
N SER A 290 -8.32 33.05 -23.62
CA SER A 290 -7.88 34.14 -24.50
C SER A 290 -7.72 33.58 -25.91
N VAL A 291 -8.49 34.12 -26.85
CA VAL A 291 -8.43 33.76 -28.25
C VAL A 291 -7.60 34.84 -28.97
N SER A 292 -6.43 34.49 -29.48
CA SER A 292 -5.65 35.34 -30.33
C SER A 292 -5.98 35.03 -31.79
N GLN A 293 -6.60 36.03 -32.45
CA GLN A 293 -6.86 35.97 -33.90
C GLN A 293 -5.84 36.83 -34.66
N PRO A 294 -5.46 36.46 -35.88
CA PRO A 294 -4.61 37.30 -36.72
C PRO A 294 -5.33 38.62 -37.10
N ASP A 295 -4.63 39.73 -36.95
CA ASP A 295 -5.17 41.09 -37.21
C ASP A 295 -5.41 41.42 -38.68
N THR A 296 -5.08 40.53 -39.62
CA THR A 296 -5.26 40.77 -41.06
C THR A 296 -6.32 39.86 -41.66
N PRO A 297 -7.35 40.42 -42.34
CA PRO A 297 -8.30 39.62 -43.14
C PRO A 297 -7.53 38.84 -44.20
N PHE A 298 -7.76 37.51 -44.27
CA PHE A 298 -7.06 36.56 -45.16
C PHE A 298 -5.59 36.28 -44.86
N GLY A 299 -5.06 36.64 -43.68
CA GLY A 299 -3.75 36.19 -43.20
C GLY A 299 -3.75 34.71 -42.84
N GLY A 300 -2.76 33.93 -43.32
CA GLY A 300 -2.63 32.47 -43.08
C GLY A 300 -2.20 32.08 -41.66
N GLY A 301 -2.58 32.83 -40.64
CA GLY A 301 -2.29 32.53 -39.22
C GLY A 301 -3.34 31.62 -38.62
N GLN A 302 -2.92 30.66 -37.77
CA GLN A 302 -3.82 29.80 -37.01
C GLN A 302 -4.33 30.52 -35.76
N THR A 303 -5.63 30.40 -35.48
CA THR A 303 -6.22 30.85 -34.22
C THR A 303 -5.66 29.99 -33.06
N VAL A 304 -4.97 30.59 -32.12
CA VAL A 304 -4.45 29.91 -30.93
C VAL A 304 -5.31 30.29 -29.75
N VAL A 305 -5.92 29.29 -29.14
CA VAL A 305 -6.66 29.43 -27.86
C VAL A 305 -5.70 29.10 -26.73
N THR A 306 -5.30 30.11 -25.97
CA THR A 306 -4.49 29.97 -24.77
C THR A 306 -5.41 30.00 -23.53
N PRO A 307 -5.52 28.91 -22.74
CA PRO A 307 -6.25 28.96 -21.50
C PRO A 307 -5.49 29.83 -20.49
N ASN A 308 -6.11 30.89 -20.04
CA ASN A 308 -5.58 31.76 -18.99
C ASN A 308 -6.44 31.60 -17.74
N THR A 309 -5.83 31.17 -16.63
CA THR A 309 -6.52 30.94 -15.36
C THR A 309 -6.06 31.95 -14.34
N GLN A 310 -7.01 32.62 -13.71
CA GLN A 310 -6.77 33.57 -12.62
C GLN A 310 -7.23 32.92 -11.30
N ILE A 311 -6.35 32.91 -10.31
CA ILE A 311 -6.67 32.46 -8.95
C ILE A 311 -6.65 33.69 -8.06
N SER A 312 -7.80 34.02 -7.46
CA SER A 312 -7.95 35.09 -6.48
C SER A 312 -8.13 34.50 -5.08
N LEU A 313 -7.22 34.83 -4.19
CA LEU A 313 -7.25 34.42 -2.78
C LEU A 313 -7.58 35.65 -1.93
N GLN A 314 -8.66 35.57 -1.15
CA GLN A 314 -9.07 36.65 -0.24
C GLN A 314 -9.15 36.08 1.18
N GLN A 315 -8.47 36.74 2.09
CA GLN A 315 -8.53 36.45 3.53
C GLN A 315 -9.03 37.72 4.23
N GLN A 316 -9.94 37.57 5.17
CA GLN A 316 -10.48 38.70 5.94
C GLN A 316 -9.34 39.42 6.69
N GLY A 317 -9.07 40.70 6.34
CA GLY A 317 -7.96 41.50 6.88
C GLY A 317 -6.65 41.45 6.08
N GLY A 318 -6.58 40.74 4.93
CA GLY A 318 -5.40 40.67 4.06
C GLY A 318 -5.66 41.26 2.68
N SER A 319 -4.58 41.69 1.99
CA SER A 319 -4.66 42.16 0.58
C SER A 319 -4.97 41.00 -0.36
N LEU A 320 -5.82 41.26 -1.35
CA LEU A 320 -6.15 40.35 -2.45
C LEU A 320 -4.88 39.98 -3.20
N GLN A 321 -4.48 38.71 -3.17
CA GLN A 321 -3.35 38.22 -3.98
C GLN A 321 -3.88 37.54 -5.24
N LYS A 322 -3.55 38.13 -6.39
CA LYS A 322 -3.87 37.59 -7.71
C LYS A 322 -2.68 36.75 -8.18
N VAL A 323 -2.89 35.46 -8.39
CA VAL A 323 -1.87 34.54 -8.89
C VAL A 323 -2.26 34.16 -10.31
N ASN A 324 -1.47 34.59 -11.28
CA ASN A 324 -1.62 34.13 -12.66
C ASN A 324 -0.93 32.76 -12.78
N ALA A 325 -1.71 31.70 -12.79
CA ALA A 325 -1.21 30.36 -12.93
C ALA A 325 -2.20 29.52 -13.74
N SER A 326 -1.70 28.50 -14.45
CA SER A 326 -2.57 27.45 -14.99
C SER A 326 -3.40 26.85 -13.84
N ALA A 327 -4.66 26.47 -14.09
CA ALA A 327 -5.59 25.92 -13.08
C ALA A 327 -5.15 24.56 -12.50
N ASN A 328 -3.88 24.37 -12.24
CA ASN A 328 -3.33 23.18 -11.64
C ASN A 328 -3.40 23.32 -10.11
N LEU A 329 -3.93 22.27 -9.43
CA LEU A 329 -4.06 22.22 -7.98
C LEU A 329 -2.72 22.47 -7.25
N ASN A 330 -1.59 22.08 -7.84
CA ASN A 330 -0.26 22.36 -7.30
C ASN A 330 0.01 23.87 -7.11
N ASN A 331 -0.50 24.70 -8.01
CA ASN A 331 -0.32 26.16 -7.92
C ASN A 331 -1.19 26.73 -6.80
N VAL A 332 -2.41 26.21 -6.61
CA VAL A 332 -3.30 26.60 -5.51
C VAL A 332 -2.68 26.22 -4.16
N VAL A 333 -2.15 25.00 -4.04
CA VAL A 333 -1.49 24.51 -2.82
C VAL A 333 -0.24 25.34 -2.50
N ARG A 334 0.57 25.69 -3.50
CA ARG A 334 1.75 26.58 -3.31
C ARG A 334 1.34 27.97 -2.86
N ALA A 335 0.29 28.55 -3.45
CA ALA A 335 -0.21 29.86 -3.06
C ALA A 335 -0.74 29.86 -1.60
N LEU A 336 -1.48 28.84 -1.20
CA LEU A 336 -1.96 28.67 0.18
C LEU A 336 -0.82 28.49 1.18
N ASN A 337 0.21 27.70 0.85
CA ASN A 337 1.39 27.51 1.70
C ASN A 337 2.21 28.81 1.84
N ALA A 338 2.27 29.64 0.80
CA ALA A 338 2.93 30.94 0.86
C ALA A 338 2.21 31.93 1.81
N LEU A 339 0.88 31.84 1.90
CA LEU A 339 0.08 32.60 2.87
C LEU A 339 0.28 32.10 4.32
N GLY A 340 0.37 30.78 4.49
CA GLY A 340 0.59 30.16 5.82
C GLY A 340 1.95 30.50 6.44
N ARG A 341 3.02 30.59 5.64
CA ARG A 341 4.39 30.92 6.12
C ARG A 341 4.55 32.36 6.61
N ARG A 342 3.72 33.30 6.18
CA ARG A 342 3.77 34.71 6.66
C ARG A 342 3.19 34.92 8.04
N ARG A 343 2.63 33.88 8.68
CA ARG A 343 2.09 33.95 10.05
C ARG A 343 3.08 33.48 11.14
N SER A 344 4.23 32.95 10.78
CA SER A 344 5.23 32.41 11.72
C SER A 344 6.46 33.31 11.88
N THR A 345 6.42 34.53 11.38
CA THR A 345 7.34 35.62 11.65
C THR A 345 6.54 36.81 12.17
#